data_bdc55c83d3970d258b4d8de8fbb5d902
#
_entry.id   bdc55c83d3970d258b4d8de8fbb5d902
#
_cell.length_a   1.000
_cell.length_b   1.000
_cell.length_c   1.000
_cell.angle_alpha   90.00
_cell.angle_beta   90.00
_cell.angle_gamma   90.00
#
_symmetry.space_group_name_H-M   'P 1'
#
loop_
_entity.id
_entity.type
_entity.pdbx_description
1 polymer ?
#
loop_
_entity_poly.entity_id
_entity_poly.type
_entity_poly.pdbx_seq_one_letter_code
_entity_poly.pdbx_strand_id
1 'polypeptide(L)'
;MSVALFLTGLSLFIYPIIANYINNYVYKTEVIRYEKMVDDLKIEDVNEKFRKMETYNKSLGKTTFKMSDPFVQDDEISTDLLHFINKDEIFGTISIPKINEELPIYLGASQENLSKGVGQIEGTSLPIGGKDTHAVLAGHRGYHGATMFRHLDQLSDGDVFYVKVFGKQHVYKIIGREIINPNQVDKLNVVKGKDKATLLTCEPYTSSKYRLLVYGERVESEQKEMERLKKSVVEVRSYETRAIIIKLACGIVGFIVICIGLYGLLRKK
;
A
#
# COMPACT_ATOMS: atom_id res chain seq x y z
N MET A 1 -34.27 -13.93 -23.13
CA MET A 1 -34.19 -12.87 -22.13
C MET A 1 -33.53 -13.33 -20.83
N SER A 2 -33.94 -14.40 -20.21
CA SER A 2 -33.41 -14.90 -18.90
C SER A 2 -31.89 -15.21 -18.89
N VAL A 3 -31.37 -15.82 -19.95
CA VAL A 3 -29.92 -16.17 -20.05
C VAL A 3 -29.05 -14.91 -20.14
N ALA A 4 -29.46 -13.93 -20.92
CA ALA A 4 -28.72 -12.66 -21.03
C ALA A 4 -28.67 -11.91 -19.69
N LEU A 5 -29.81 -11.84 -18.99
CA LEU A 5 -29.87 -11.22 -17.65
C LEU A 5 -28.99 -11.95 -16.63
N PHE A 6 -28.96 -13.28 -16.68
CA PHE A 6 -28.10 -14.11 -15.82
C PHE A 6 -26.62 -13.86 -16.11
N LEU A 7 -26.20 -13.84 -17.37
CA LEU A 7 -24.81 -13.60 -17.76
C LEU A 7 -24.38 -12.19 -17.37
N THR A 8 -25.24 -11.19 -17.51
CA THR A 8 -24.95 -9.82 -17.07
C THR A 8 -24.76 -9.76 -15.55
N GLY A 9 -25.67 -10.37 -14.78
CA GLY A 9 -25.54 -10.42 -13.31
C GLY A 9 -24.28 -11.16 -12.84
N LEU A 10 -23.94 -12.26 -13.51
CA LEU A 10 -22.74 -13.04 -13.22
C LEU A 10 -21.46 -12.21 -13.53
N SER A 11 -21.44 -11.48 -14.65
CA SER A 11 -20.31 -10.60 -15.03
C SER A 11 -20.09 -9.51 -13.99
N LEU A 12 -21.15 -8.85 -13.52
CA LEU A 12 -21.08 -7.81 -12.48
C LEU A 12 -20.57 -8.39 -11.14
N PHE A 13 -20.96 -9.61 -10.82
CA PHE A 13 -20.51 -10.29 -9.58
C PHE A 13 -19.03 -10.69 -9.64
N ILE A 14 -18.56 -11.18 -10.80
CA ILE A 14 -17.19 -11.68 -10.97
C ILE A 14 -16.19 -10.51 -11.19
N TYR A 15 -16.66 -9.39 -11.78
CA TYR A 15 -15.81 -8.25 -12.11
C TYR A 15 -14.88 -7.79 -10.96
N PRO A 16 -15.34 -7.53 -9.72
CA PRO A 16 -14.46 -7.06 -8.65
C PRO A 16 -13.38 -8.09 -8.26
N ILE A 17 -13.66 -9.38 -8.40
CA ILE A 17 -12.71 -10.45 -8.09
C ILE A 17 -11.59 -10.45 -9.14
N ILE A 18 -11.97 -10.39 -10.44
CA ILE A 18 -11.01 -10.35 -11.54
C ILE A 18 -10.19 -9.05 -11.50
N ALA A 19 -10.84 -7.91 -11.29
CA ALA A 19 -10.17 -6.62 -11.22
C ALA A 19 -9.12 -6.59 -10.08
N ASN A 20 -9.47 -7.09 -8.89
CA ASN A 20 -8.54 -7.20 -7.79
C ASN A 20 -7.35 -8.13 -8.11
N TYR A 21 -7.61 -9.26 -8.73
CA TYR A 21 -6.56 -10.21 -9.14
C TYR A 21 -5.59 -9.58 -10.15
N ILE A 22 -6.11 -8.90 -11.17
CA ILE A 22 -5.30 -8.22 -12.20
C ILE A 22 -4.46 -7.10 -11.56
N ASN A 23 -5.05 -6.23 -10.73
CA ASN A 23 -4.34 -5.14 -10.09
C ASN A 23 -3.21 -5.66 -9.19
N ASN A 24 -3.47 -6.68 -8.37
CA ASN A 24 -2.43 -7.29 -7.53
C ASN A 24 -1.31 -7.91 -8.36
N TYR A 25 -1.63 -8.51 -9.52
CA TYR A 25 -0.62 -9.01 -10.44
C TYR A 25 0.24 -7.88 -11.03
N VAL A 26 -0.38 -6.77 -11.43
CA VAL A 26 0.33 -5.59 -11.95
C VAL A 26 1.27 -5.02 -10.87
N TYR A 27 0.80 -4.77 -9.66
CA TYR A 27 1.65 -4.24 -8.58
C TYR A 27 2.84 -5.16 -8.26
N LYS A 28 2.61 -6.47 -8.17
CA LYS A 28 3.69 -7.44 -7.95
C LYS A 28 4.71 -7.44 -9.09
N THR A 29 4.26 -7.30 -10.33
CA THR A 29 5.16 -7.22 -11.49
C THR A 29 6.02 -5.96 -11.43
N GLU A 30 5.43 -4.82 -11.06
CA GLU A 30 6.15 -3.57 -10.87
C GLU A 30 7.17 -3.67 -9.73
N VAL A 31 6.80 -4.26 -8.60
CA VAL A 31 7.71 -4.52 -7.46
C VAL A 31 8.90 -5.40 -7.91
N ILE A 32 8.64 -6.51 -8.59
CA ILE A 32 9.68 -7.41 -9.10
C ILE A 32 10.60 -6.69 -10.10
N ARG A 33 10.04 -5.85 -10.97
CA ARG A 33 10.82 -5.06 -11.94
C ARG A 33 11.73 -4.07 -11.22
N TYR A 34 11.21 -3.37 -10.21
CA TYR A 34 12.00 -2.47 -9.37
C TYR A 34 13.12 -3.22 -8.64
N GLU A 35 12.85 -4.37 -8.04
CA GLU A 35 13.86 -5.15 -7.33
C GLU A 35 15.00 -5.58 -8.25
N LYS A 36 14.68 -6.06 -9.46
CA LYS A 36 15.71 -6.40 -10.45
C LYS A 36 16.55 -5.19 -10.86
N MET A 37 15.91 -4.04 -11.08
CA MET A 37 16.63 -2.80 -11.39
C MET A 37 17.58 -2.40 -10.25
N VAL A 38 17.15 -2.56 -9.00
CA VAL A 38 17.98 -2.26 -7.82
C VAL A 38 19.15 -3.24 -7.69
N ASP A 39 18.95 -4.52 -8.00
CA ASP A 39 20.02 -5.55 -7.94
C ASP A 39 21.13 -5.27 -8.96
N ASP A 40 20.81 -4.59 -10.09
CA ASP A 40 21.77 -4.18 -11.12
C ASP A 40 22.53 -2.89 -10.78
N LEU A 41 22.15 -2.15 -9.70
CA LEU A 41 22.82 -0.92 -9.29
C LEU A 41 24.16 -1.21 -8.61
N LYS A 42 25.14 -0.35 -8.88
CA LYS A 42 26.42 -0.40 -8.15
C LYS A 42 26.22 0.08 -6.71
N ILE A 43 26.92 -0.56 -5.78
CA ILE A 43 26.86 -0.25 -4.35
C ILE A 43 27.23 1.22 -4.08
N GLU A 44 28.22 1.76 -4.83
CA GLU A 44 28.66 3.14 -4.72
C GLU A 44 27.54 4.13 -5.06
N ASP A 45 26.79 3.85 -6.14
CA ASP A 45 25.67 4.70 -6.59
C ASP A 45 24.53 4.69 -5.57
N VAL A 46 24.23 3.50 -5.01
CA VAL A 46 23.24 3.35 -3.94
C VAL A 46 23.64 4.13 -2.70
N ASN A 47 24.89 4.04 -2.27
CA ASN A 47 25.38 4.77 -1.10
C ASN A 47 25.37 6.29 -1.32
N GLU A 48 25.68 6.77 -2.52
CA GLU A 48 25.58 8.20 -2.85
C GLU A 48 24.12 8.67 -2.78
N LYS A 49 23.17 7.91 -3.34
CA LYS A 49 21.73 8.21 -3.25
C LYS A 49 21.29 8.30 -1.78
N PHE A 50 21.65 7.33 -0.94
CA PHE A 50 21.32 7.36 0.48
C PHE A 50 21.86 8.60 1.19
N ARG A 51 23.11 8.98 0.95
CA ARG A 51 23.71 10.18 1.54
C ARG A 51 22.95 11.46 1.16
N LYS A 52 22.52 11.58 -0.11
CA LYS A 52 21.70 12.69 -0.58
C LYS A 52 20.32 12.71 0.10
N MET A 53 19.68 11.55 0.20
CA MET A 53 18.37 11.38 0.87
C MET A 53 18.44 11.69 2.37
N GLU A 54 19.50 11.25 3.07
CA GLU A 54 19.75 11.62 4.46
C GLU A 54 19.93 13.12 4.64
N THR A 55 20.66 13.77 3.70
CA THR A 55 20.82 15.22 3.71
C THR A 55 19.48 15.94 3.57
N TYR A 56 18.63 15.46 2.66
CA TYR A 56 17.27 15.95 2.52
C TYR A 56 16.49 15.80 3.84
N ASN A 57 16.45 14.59 4.43
CA ASN A 57 15.74 14.36 5.70
C ASN A 57 16.22 15.29 6.83
N LYS A 58 17.53 15.54 6.91
CA LYS A 58 18.11 16.48 7.87
C LYS A 58 17.75 17.95 7.59
N SER A 59 17.43 18.31 6.36
CA SER A 59 17.03 19.67 5.99
C SER A 59 15.59 19.99 6.38
N LEU A 60 14.71 18.99 6.44
CA LEU A 60 13.29 19.16 6.77
C LEU A 60 13.07 19.83 8.13
N GLY A 61 13.89 19.50 9.14
CA GLY A 61 13.81 20.13 10.46
C GLY A 61 14.20 21.61 10.52
N LYS A 62 14.75 22.18 9.42
CA LYS A 62 15.22 23.56 9.33
C LYS A 62 14.34 24.45 8.44
N THR A 63 13.46 23.86 7.65
CA THR A 63 12.64 24.56 6.66
C THR A 63 11.17 24.28 6.97
N THR A 64 10.35 25.33 6.95
CA THR A 64 8.91 25.20 7.13
C THR A 64 8.30 24.73 5.79
N PHE A 65 8.25 23.42 5.57
CA PHE A 65 7.48 22.86 4.46
C PHE A 65 5.99 22.94 4.79
N LYS A 66 5.20 23.39 3.84
CA LYS A 66 3.74 23.36 3.97
C LYS A 66 3.27 21.98 3.51
N MET A 67 2.97 21.11 4.47
CA MET A 67 2.31 19.84 4.18
C MET A 67 0.86 20.10 3.77
N SER A 68 0.40 19.43 2.73
CA SER A 68 -1.01 19.43 2.31
C SER A 68 -1.57 18.01 2.29
N ASP A 69 -2.89 17.91 2.33
CA ASP A 69 -3.58 16.62 2.21
C ASP A 69 -3.62 16.19 0.75
N PRO A 70 -3.01 15.04 0.38
CA PRO A 70 -2.86 14.63 -1.02
C PRO A 70 -4.19 14.22 -1.69
N PHE A 71 -5.26 14.04 -0.91
CA PHE A 71 -6.59 13.68 -1.44
C PHE A 71 -7.48 14.91 -1.66
N VAL A 72 -7.01 16.10 -1.30
CA VAL A 72 -7.75 17.37 -1.46
C VAL A 72 -7.10 18.29 -2.48
N GLN A 73 -5.78 18.29 -2.56
CA GLN A 73 -5.01 19.24 -3.36
C GLN A 73 -3.90 18.51 -4.11
N ASP A 74 -3.81 18.73 -5.42
CA ASP A 74 -2.68 18.31 -6.26
C ASP A 74 -1.61 19.41 -6.14
N ASP A 75 -0.74 19.29 -5.16
CA ASP A 75 0.40 20.21 -5.03
C ASP A 75 1.56 19.70 -5.92
N GLU A 76 2.06 20.59 -6.78
CA GLU A 76 3.31 20.35 -7.49
C GLU A 76 4.46 20.28 -6.48
N ILE A 77 5.23 19.20 -6.55
CA ILE A 77 6.40 19.01 -5.69
C ILE A 77 7.39 20.15 -5.92
N SER A 78 7.71 20.85 -4.85
CA SER A 78 8.90 21.73 -4.83
C SER A 78 10.17 20.88 -4.90
N THR A 79 10.67 20.66 -6.12
CA THR A 79 11.63 19.60 -6.46
C THR A 79 13.09 19.96 -6.36
N ASP A 80 13.42 21.16 -5.98
CA ASP A 80 14.81 21.62 -6.03
C ASP A 80 15.81 20.76 -5.24
N LEU A 81 15.35 20.00 -4.24
CA LEU A 81 16.22 19.16 -3.43
C LEU A 81 16.30 17.69 -3.89
N LEU A 82 15.42 17.26 -4.81
CA LEU A 82 15.31 15.85 -5.22
C LEU A 82 15.65 15.58 -6.69
N HIS A 83 16.38 16.49 -7.34
CA HIS A 83 16.81 16.36 -8.75
C HIS A 83 17.56 15.06 -9.10
N PHE A 84 18.09 14.37 -8.09
CA PHE A 84 18.84 13.13 -8.28
C PHE A 84 17.94 11.88 -8.31
N ILE A 85 16.62 12.04 -8.17
CA ILE A 85 15.64 10.96 -8.20
C ILE A 85 14.58 11.30 -9.25
N ASN A 86 14.33 10.35 -10.16
CA ASN A 86 13.25 10.48 -11.12
C ASN A 86 11.92 10.22 -10.39
N LYS A 87 11.00 11.19 -10.43
CA LYS A 87 9.70 11.12 -9.74
C LYS A 87 8.73 10.12 -10.36
N ASP A 88 8.89 9.87 -11.65
CA ASP A 88 8.02 8.98 -12.40
C ASP A 88 8.40 7.50 -12.20
N GLU A 89 9.54 7.25 -11.54
CA GLU A 89 10.04 5.92 -11.26
C GLU A 89 9.65 5.46 -9.85
N ILE A 90 9.58 4.15 -9.68
CA ILE A 90 9.37 3.54 -8.37
C ILE A 90 10.57 3.87 -7.48
N PHE A 91 10.30 4.54 -6.37
CA PHE A 91 11.28 4.92 -5.37
C PHE A 91 11.61 3.78 -4.40
N GLY A 92 10.62 2.98 -4.07
CA GLY A 92 10.72 1.89 -3.12
C GLY A 92 9.49 0.99 -3.16
N THR A 93 9.40 0.10 -2.20
CA THR A 93 8.25 -0.80 -2.04
C THR A 93 7.79 -0.83 -0.58
N ILE A 94 6.49 -1.03 -0.39
CA ILE A 94 5.90 -1.30 0.93
C ILE A 94 5.26 -2.67 0.92
N SER A 95 5.50 -3.45 1.99
CA SER A 95 4.83 -4.73 2.24
C SER A 95 4.14 -4.70 3.59
N ILE A 96 2.85 -5.08 3.63
CA ILE A 96 2.01 -5.13 4.82
C ILE A 96 1.44 -6.55 4.94
N PRO A 97 2.17 -7.49 5.56
CA PRO A 97 1.84 -8.91 5.52
C PRO A 97 0.46 -9.25 6.09
N LYS A 98 0.05 -8.58 7.15
CA LYS A 98 -1.23 -8.83 7.83
C LYS A 98 -2.44 -8.68 6.92
N ILE A 99 -2.36 -7.78 5.93
CA ILE A 99 -3.43 -7.53 4.97
C ILE A 99 -3.04 -7.98 3.55
N ASN A 100 -1.92 -8.72 3.42
CA ASN A 100 -1.38 -9.28 2.16
C ASN A 100 -1.22 -8.25 1.04
N GLU A 101 -0.79 -7.02 1.38
CA GLU A 101 -0.54 -5.95 0.41
C GLU A 101 0.95 -5.75 0.18
N GLU A 102 1.30 -5.59 -1.09
CA GLU A 102 2.64 -5.26 -1.56
C GLU A 102 2.53 -4.28 -2.71
N LEU A 103 3.01 -3.04 -2.50
CA LEU A 103 2.76 -1.92 -3.38
C LEU A 103 4.05 -1.15 -3.68
N PRO A 104 4.21 -0.59 -4.89
CA PRO A 104 5.28 0.35 -5.18
C PRO A 104 5.07 1.67 -4.45
N ILE A 105 6.17 2.31 -4.06
CA ILE A 105 6.20 3.66 -3.48
C ILE A 105 6.76 4.62 -4.52
N TYR A 106 6.08 5.75 -4.70
CA TYR A 106 6.49 6.87 -5.54
C TYR A 106 6.82 8.09 -4.67
N LEU A 107 7.68 8.97 -5.17
CA LEU A 107 7.91 10.27 -4.54
C LEU A 107 6.81 11.24 -4.95
N GLY A 108 6.23 11.89 -3.94
CA GLY A 108 5.06 12.72 -4.12
C GLY A 108 3.75 11.93 -4.13
N ALA A 109 2.74 12.54 -3.54
CA ALA A 109 1.41 11.94 -3.42
C ALA A 109 0.42 12.56 -4.42
N SER A 110 0.88 12.81 -5.68
CA SER A 110 0.01 13.26 -6.77
C SER A 110 -1.06 12.21 -7.09
N GLN A 111 -2.17 12.62 -7.70
CA GLN A 111 -3.23 11.69 -8.12
C GLN A 111 -2.70 10.60 -9.08
N GLU A 112 -1.75 10.97 -9.93
CA GLU A 112 -1.09 10.02 -10.82
C GLU A 112 -0.34 8.95 -10.03
N ASN A 113 0.52 9.32 -9.06
CA ASN A 113 1.27 8.39 -8.23
C ASN A 113 0.37 7.53 -7.36
N LEU A 114 -0.67 8.13 -6.77
CA LEU A 114 -1.66 7.41 -5.96
C LEU A 114 -2.47 6.40 -6.77
N SER A 115 -2.66 6.63 -8.07
CA SER A 115 -3.32 5.66 -8.95
C SER A 115 -2.47 4.42 -9.25
N LYS A 116 -1.14 4.56 -9.17
CA LYS A 116 -0.15 3.52 -9.47
C LYS A 116 0.34 2.77 -8.23
N GLY A 117 0.16 3.34 -7.04
CA GLY A 117 0.66 2.76 -5.78
C GLY A 117 0.50 3.67 -4.59
N VAL A 118 1.56 3.79 -3.81
CA VAL A 118 1.65 4.60 -2.60
C VAL A 118 2.53 5.81 -2.88
N GLY A 119 2.07 7.00 -2.49
CA GLY A 119 2.83 8.24 -2.60
C GLY A 119 3.44 8.66 -1.26
N GLN A 120 4.72 9.03 -1.25
CA GLN A 120 5.32 9.71 -0.10
C GLN A 120 4.82 11.15 -0.08
N ILE A 121 4.28 11.64 1.05
CA ILE A 121 3.76 13.00 1.17
C ILE A 121 4.91 14.00 1.20
N GLU A 122 4.84 15.01 0.34
CA GLU A 122 5.81 16.10 0.26
C GLU A 122 5.91 16.84 1.60
N GLY A 123 7.12 17.26 1.94
CA GLY A 123 7.42 17.91 3.23
C GLY A 123 7.56 16.93 4.40
N THR A 124 7.28 15.64 4.21
CA THR A 124 7.63 14.58 5.17
C THR A 124 8.97 13.94 4.82
N SER A 125 9.56 13.18 5.76
CA SER A 125 10.83 12.49 5.50
C SER A 125 10.70 11.46 4.38
N LEU A 126 11.77 11.26 3.61
CA LEU A 126 11.89 10.11 2.74
C LEU A 126 11.94 8.83 3.60
N PRO A 127 11.32 7.73 3.15
CA PRO A 127 11.16 6.52 3.95
C PRO A 127 12.42 5.64 3.93
N ILE A 128 13.55 6.24 4.25
CA ILE A 128 14.87 5.59 4.37
C ILE A 128 15.29 5.33 5.81
N GLY A 129 14.40 5.60 6.76
CA GLY A 129 14.68 5.52 8.18
C GLY A 129 15.64 6.59 8.68
N GLY A 130 15.95 6.52 9.96
CA GLY A 130 16.89 7.40 10.62
C GLY A 130 16.27 8.14 11.82
N LYS A 131 17.13 8.53 12.75
CA LYS A 131 16.70 9.31 13.91
C LYS A 131 16.20 10.69 13.48
N ASP A 132 15.16 11.17 14.14
CA ASP A 132 14.51 12.45 13.81
C ASP A 132 13.87 12.44 12.39
N THR A 133 13.28 11.30 12.00
CA THR A 133 12.54 11.18 10.74
C THR A 133 11.10 10.75 10.97
N HIS A 134 10.20 11.23 10.10
CA HIS A 134 8.82 10.78 10.02
C HIS A 134 8.38 10.76 8.55
N ALA A 135 8.42 9.59 7.95
CA ALA A 135 7.91 9.38 6.58
C ALA A 135 6.40 9.17 6.61
N VAL A 136 5.67 9.80 5.71
CA VAL A 136 4.23 9.57 5.56
C VAL A 136 3.94 9.03 4.17
N LEU A 137 3.31 7.87 4.13
CA LEU A 137 2.99 7.13 2.93
C LEU A 137 1.47 7.12 2.74
N ALA A 138 0.99 7.82 1.72
CA ALA A 138 -0.42 7.91 1.39
C ALA A 138 -0.81 6.88 0.31
N GLY A 139 -1.98 6.29 0.46
CA GLY A 139 -2.55 5.38 -0.54
C GLY A 139 -4.07 5.41 -0.51
N HIS A 140 -4.70 5.16 -1.67
CA HIS A 140 -6.15 5.08 -1.75
C HIS A 140 -6.71 3.96 -0.86
N ARG A 141 -7.87 4.19 -0.25
CA ARG A 141 -8.59 3.15 0.48
C ARG A 141 -9.35 2.21 -0.48
N GLY A 142 -8.69 1.78 -1.54
CA GLY A 142 -9.19 1.04 -2.68
C GLY A 142 -9.38 1.92 -3.90
N TYR A 143 -8.94 1.44 -5.07
CA TYR A 143 -8.96 2.19 -6.31
C TYR A 143 -9.21 1.26 -7.49
N HIS A 144 -10.27 1.51 -8.27
CA HIS A 144 -10.62 0.75 -9.48
C HIS A 144 -10.50 -0.79 -9.35
N GLY A 145 -11.00 -1.35 -8.23
CA GLY A 145 -10.93 -2.79 -7.93
C GLY A 145 -9.68 -3.22 -7.17
N ALA A 146 -8.61 -2.41 -7.13
CA ALA A 146 -7.45 -2.67 -6.30
C ALA A 146 -7.74 -2.48 -4.81
N THR A 147 -7.16 -3.32 -3.98
CA THR A 147 -7.35 -3.27 -2.51
C THR A 147 -6.57 -2.13 -1.88
N MET A 148 -5.30 -1.97 -2.24
CA MET A 148 -4.40 -0.93 -1.72
C MET A 148 -4.49 -0.81 -0.18
N PHE A 149 -4.79 0.38 0.36
CA PHE A 149 -4.91 0.62 1.80
C PHE A 149 -6.33 0.41 2.36
N ARG A 150 -7.18 -0.37 1.66
CA ARG A 150 -8.56 -0.66 2.09
C ARG A 150 -8.65 -1.21 3.50
N HIS A 151 -7.74 -2.10 3.85
CA HIS A 151 -7.77 -2.88 5.08
C HIS A 151 -6.79 -2.39 6.16
N LEU A 152 -6.31 -1.13 6.09
CA LEU A 152 -5.45 -0.57 7.14
C LEU A 152 -6.14 -0.54 8.52
N ASP A 153 -7.46 -0.49 8.56
CA ASP A 153 -8.27 -0.57 9.78
C ASP A 153 -8.19 -1.93 10.50
N GLN A 154 -7.73 -2.98 9.82
CA GLN A 154 -7.52 -4.32 10.41
C GLN A 154 -6.17 -4.47 11.12
N LEU A 155 -5.27 -3.50 10.93
CA LEU A 155 -3.97 -3.50 11.59
C LEU A 155 -4.11 -3.13 13.06
N SER A 156 -3.32 -3.78 13.91
CA SER A 156 -3.33 -3.59 15.36
C SER A 156 -1.92 -3.30 15.88
N ASP A 157 -1.85 -2.79 17.09
CA ASP A 157 -0.57 -2.57 17.77
C ASP A 157 0.23 -3.87 17.84
N GLY A 158 1.49 -3.79 17.44
CA GLY A 158 2.38 -4.93 17.33
C GLY A 158 2.46 -5.58 15.94
N ASP A 159 1.48 -5.37 15.03
CA ASP A 159 1.64 -5.75 13.63
C ASP A 159 2.78 -4.93 12.99
N VAL A 160 3.28 -5.36 11.85
CA VAL A 160 4.42 -4.70 11.20
C VAL A 160 4.17 -4.46 9.72
N PHE A 161 4.86 -3.46 9.19
CA PHE A 161 5.03 -3.27 7.76
C PHE A 161 6.50 -3.00 7.43
N TYR A 162 6.85 -3.26 6.18
CA TYR A 162 8.19 -3.12 5.65
C TYR A 162 8.22 -2.04 4.59
N VAL A 163 9.26 -1.22 4.63
CA VAL A 163 9.59 -0.29 3.55
C VAL A 163 10.96 -0.66 3.02
N LYS A 164 11.08 -0.93 1.73
CA LYS A 164 12.34 -1.26 1.07
C LYS A 164 12.67 -0.19 0.04
N VAL A 165 13.84 0.44 0.19
CA VAL A 165 14.32 1.50 -0.69
C VAL A 165 15.73 1.14 -1.16
N PHE A 166 15.96 1.06 -2.46
CA PHE A 166 17.23 0.68 -3.07
C PHE A 166 17.91 -0.51 -2.37
N GLY A 167 17.13 -1.58 -2.14
CA GLY A 167 17.59 -2.81 -1.51
C GLY A 167 17.69 -2.79 0.01
N LYS A 168 17.68 -1.62 0.66
CA LYS A 168 17.67 -1.51 2.13
C LYS A 168 16.24 -1.59 2.67
N GLN A 169 15.98 -2.57 3.53
CA GLN A 169 14.68 -2.79 4.15
C GLN A 169 14.61 -2.17 5.54
N HIS A 170 13.49 -1.56 5.83
CA HIS A 170 13.16 -0.94 7.11
C HIS A 170 11.88 -1.55 7.65
N VAL A 171 11.94 -2.01 8.92
CA VAL A 171 10.81 -2.65 9.61
C VAL A 171 10.20 -1.65 10.57
N TYR A 172 8.89 -1.42 10.45
CA TYR A 172 8.13 -0.56 11.34
C TYR A 172 7.07 -1.36 12.06
N LYS A 173 7.07 -1.29 13.38
CA LYS A 173 6.06 -1.90 14.24
C LYS A 173 4.94 -0.90 14.52
N ILE A 174 3.71 -1.31 14.35
CA ILE A 174 2.54 -0.46 14.60
C ILE A 174 2.41 -0.21 16.09
N ILE A 175 2.25 1.08 16.43
CA ILE A 175 2.17 1.61 17.81
C ILE A 175 0.85 2.35 18.07
N GLY A 176 -0.05 2.42 17.10
CA GLY A 176 -1.34 3.06 17.26
C GLY A 176 -1.98 3.46 15.94
N ARG A 177 -3.25 3.83 16.04
CA ARG A 177 -4.07 4.34 14.93
C ARG A 177 -4.86 5.54 15.37
N GLU A 178 -5.13 6.47 14.46
CA GLU A 178 -5.92 7.68 14.74
C GLU A 178 -6.75 8.06 13.52
N ILE A 179 -7.96 8.56 13.74
CA ILE A 179 -8.78 9.17 12.68
C ILE A 179 -8.74 10.67 12.88
N ILE A 180 -8.32 11.40 11.87
CA ILE A 180 -8.13 12.85 11.91
C ILE A 180 -8.93 13.57 10.82
N ASN A 181 -9.12 14.89 10.98
CA ASN A 181 -9.56 15.73 9.87
C ASN A 181 -8.40 15.97 8.89
N PRO A 182 -8.69 16.20 7.60
CA PRO A 182 -7.66 16.43 6.57
C PRO A 182 -6.70 17.59 6.86
N ASN A 183 -7.11 18.58 7.61
CA ASN A 183 -6.32 19.76 7.96
C ASN A 183 -5.41 19.58 9.19
N GLN A 184 -5.47 18.44 9.88
CA GLN A 184 -4.66 18.16 11.06
C GLN A 184 -3.28 17.60 10.69
N VAL A 185 -2.55 18.31 9.83
CA VAL A 185 -1.22 17.91 9.33
C VAL A 185 -0.12 17.96 10.40
N ASP A 186 -0.34 18.62 11.53
CA ASP A 186 0.55 18.62 12.68
C ASP A 186 0.87 17.22 13.23
N LYS A 187 -0.06 16.28 13.06
CA LYS A 187 0.10 14.85 13.39
C LYS A 187 1.20 14.14 12.57
N LEU A 188 1.59 14.74 11.45
CA LEU A 188 2.58 14.20 10.53
C LEU A 188 4.00 14.76 10.77
N ASN A 189 4.16 15.65 11.75
CA ASN A 189 5.44 16.27 12.06
C ASN A 189 6.47 15.25 12.60
N VAL A 190 7.74 15.57 12.39
CA VAL A 190 8.86 14.80 12.94
C VAL A 190 8.83 14.82 14.46
N VAL A 191 9.02 13.65 15.07
CA VAL A 191 9.15 13.50 16.53
C VAL A 191 10.60 13.32 16.89
N LYS A 192 11.16 14.25 17.67
CA LYS A 192 12.58 14.21 18.04
C LYS A 192 12.97 12.89 18.73
N GLY A 193 14.06 12.33 18.29
CA GLY A 193 14.60 11.07 18.81
C GLY A 193 13.97 9.82 18.23
N LYS A 194 12.92 9.94 17.39
CA LYS A 194 12.20 8.81 16.82
C LYS A 194 12.51 8.60 15.35
N ASP A 195 12.36 7.36 14.90
CA ASP A 195 12.29 6.95 13.50
C ASP A 195 10.89 6.40 13.25
N LYS A 196 10.06 7.17 12.55
CA LYS A 196 8.65 6.86 12.34
C LYS A 196 8.30 6.77 10.87
N ALA A 197 7.34 5.91 10.57
CA ALA A 197 6.62 5.90 9.29
C ALA A 197 5.13 5.79 9.57
N THR A 198 4.32 6.59 8.87
CA THR A 198 2.85 6.57 9.02
C THR A 198 2.21 6.21 7.70
N LEU A 199 1.25 5.28 7.73
CA LEU A 199 0.40 4.97 6.60
C LEU A 199 -0.87 5.81 6.68
N LEU A 200 -1.23 6.48 5.59
CA LEU A 200 -2.36 7.40 5.53
C LEU A 200 -3.34 7.00 4.42
N THR A 201 -4.62 6.96 4.75
CA THR A 201 -5.69 6.72 3.77
C THR A 201 -6.97 7.46 4.14
N CYS A 202 -7.94 7.51 3.22
CA CYS A 202 -9.25 8.10 3.47
C CYS A 202 -10.07 7.28 4.47
N GLU A 203 -10.95 7.94 5.25
CA GLU A 203 -11.87 7.35 6.18
C GLU A 203 -13.25 8.07 6.10
N PRO A 204 -14.40 7.36 6.06
CA PRO A 204 -14.56 5.92 5.84
C PRO A 204 -14.30 5.49 4.38
N TYR A 205 -14.32 4.19 4.09
CA TYR A 205 -13.97 3.59 2.79
C TYR A 205 -14.62 4.24 1.57
N THR A 206 -15.87 4.67 1.67
CA THR A 206 -16.61 5.28 0.54
C THR A 206 -16.63 6.81 0.57
N SER A 207 -15.86 7.43 1.47
CA SER A 207 -15.85 8.87 1.70
C SER A 207 -14.44 9.37 1.95
N SER A 208 -14.15 10.60 1.56
CA SER A 208 -12.89 11.26 1.85
C SER A 208 -13.00 12.29 3.00
N LYS A 209 -13.98 12.11 3.91
CA LYS A 209 -14.27 13.07 4.96
C LYS A 209 -13.16 13.18 6.01
N TYR A 210 -12.58 12.04 6.38
CA TYR A 210 -11.51 11.95 7.39
C TYR A 210 -10.29 11.23 6.81
N ARG A 211 -9.22 11.15 7.60
CA ARG A 211 -8.01 10.35 7.31
C ARG A 211 -7.77 9.35 8.42
N LEU A 212 -7.51 8.09 8.05
CA LEU A 212 -7.00 7.07 8.95
C LEU A 212 -5.48 7.12 8.89
N LEU A 213 -4.85 7.32 10.04
CA LEU A 213 -3.41 7.21 10.25
C LEU A 213 -3.10 5.90 10.97
N VAL A 214 -2.10 5.17 10.50
CA VAL A 214 -1.53 4.01 11.18
C VAL A 214 -0.05 4.31 11.44
N TYR A 215 0.29 4.50 12.70
CA TYR A 215 1.64 4.90 13.12
C TYR A 215 2.55 3.70 13.30
N GLY A 216 3.71 3.73 12.65
CA GLY A 216 4.80 2.77 12.84
C GLY A 216 6.03 3.41 13.45
N GLU A 217 6.69 2.70 14.36
CA GLU A 217 8.01 3.07 14.91
C GLU A 217 9.02 1.99 14.50
N ARG A 218 10.23 2.42 14.13
CA ARG A 218 11.32 1.57 13.67
C ARG A 218 11.69 0.48 14.68
N VAL A 219 11.90 -0.75 14.21
CA VAL A 219 12.39 -1.88 15.01
C VAL A 219 13.87 -2.11 14.76
N GLU A 220 14.70 -2.03 15.80
CA GLU A 220 16.16 -2.15 15.68
C GLU A 220 16.64 -3.59 15.42
N SER A 221 15.88 -4.63 15.83
CA SER A 221 16.26 -6.03 15.66
C SER A 221 15.54 -6.71 14.50
N GLU A 222 15.92 -6.37 13.27
CA GLU A 222 15.27 -6.85 12.05
C GLU A 222 15.27 -8.37 11.87
N GLN A 223 16.33 -9.06 12.29
CA GLN A 223 16.49 -10.50 12.04
C GLN A 223 15.49 -11.38 12.79
N LYS A 224 15.25 -11.11 14.09
CA LYS A 224 14.26 -11.86 14.88
C LYS A 224 12.82 -11.63 14.45
N GLU A 225 12.51 -10.40 14.06
CA GLU A 225 11.18 -10.04 13.60
C GLU A 225 10.93 -10.61 12.19
N MET A 226 11.93 -10.63 11.32
CA MET A 226 11.85 -11.27 10.00
C MET A 226 11.55 -12.78 10.07
N GLU A 227 12.12 -13.51 11.02
CA GLU A 227 11.83 -14.94 11.18
C GLU A 227 10.41 -15.21 11.70
N ARG A 228 9.93 -14.42 12.64
CA ARG A 228 8.55 -14.50 13.13
C ARG A 228 7.55 -14.28 12.02
N LEU A 229 7.83 -13.33 11.15
CA LEU A 229 6.93 -12.87 10.10
C LEU A 229 6.93 -13.77 8.87
N LYS A 230 8.04 -14.37 8.49
CA LYS A 230 8.04 -15.41 7.46
C LYS A 230 7.07 -16.55 7.83
N LYS A 231 6.96 -16.89 9.10
CA LYS A 231 5.97 -17.88 9.58
C LYS A 231 4.53 -17.38 9.46
N SER A 232 4.26 -16.14 9.89
CA SER A 232 2.90 -15.57 9.84
C SER A 232 2.40 -15.31 8.41
N VAL A 233 3.28 -14.87 7.50
CA VAL A 233 2.94 -14.67 6.07
C VAL A 233 2.56 -15.99 5.40
N VAL A 234 3.28 -17.08 5.69
CA VAL A 234 2.95 -18.40 5.16
C VAL A 234 1.58 -18.86 5.66
N GLU A 235 1.26 -18.58 6.91
CA GLU A 235 -0.02 -18.96 7.53
C GLU A 235 -1.20 -18.17 6.96
N VAL A 236 -1.09 -16.83 6.85
CA VAL A 236 -2.10 -15.95 6.24
C VAL A 236 -2.33 -16.30 4.77
N ARG A 237 -1.26 -16.49 3.99
CA ARG A 237 -1.36 -16.86 2.57
C ARG A 237 -2.08 -18.20 2.38
N SER A 238 -1.86 -19.17 3.27
CA SER A 238 -2.55 -20.46 3.22
C SER A 238 -4.04 -20.33 3.52
N TYR A 239 -4.42 -19.48 4.47
CA TYR A 239 -5.80 -19.21 4.83
C TYR A 239 -6.58 -18.53 3.70
N GLU A 240 -6.00 -17.48 3.08
CA GLU A 240 -6.64 -16.78 1.97
C GLU A 240 -6.82 -17.66 0.74
N THR A 241 -5.81 -18.47 0.39
CA THR A 241 -5.91 -19.42 -0.71
C THR A 241 -7.06 -20.41 -0.47
N ARG A 242 -7.19 -20.94 0.75
CA ARG A 242 -8.31 -21.83 1.12
C ARG A 242 -9.65 -21.12 1.02
N ALA A 243 -9.76 -19.88 1.50
CA ALA A 243 -11.00 -19.09 1.45
C ALA A 243 -11.44 -18.82 0.00
N ILE A 244 -10.50 -18.52 -0.90
CA ILE A 244 -10.77 -18.32 -2.34
C ILE A 244 -11.25 -19.62 -2.97
N ILE A 245 -10.59 -20.77 -2.69
CA ILE A 245 -10.97 -22.08 -3.20
C ILE A 245 -12.39 -22.44 -2.75
N ILE A 246 -12.73 -22.20 -1.48
CA ILE A 246 -14.06 -22.47 -0.95
C ILE A 246 -15.13 -21.60 -1.64
N LYS A 247 -14.87 -20.29 -1.81
CA LYS A 247 -15.78 -19.39 -2.52
C LYS A 247 -16.00 -19.80 -3.97
N LEU A 248 -14.97 -20.22 -4.68
CA LEU A 248 -15.06 -20.72 -6.05
C LEU A 248 -15.83 -22.04 -6.11
N ALA A 249 -15.57 -22.97 -5.20
CA ALA A 249 -16.30 -24.24 -5.12
C ALA A 249 -17.79 -24.02 -4.84
N CYS A 250 -18.15 -23.16 -3.90
CA CYS A 250 -19.56 -22.81 -3.64
C CYS A 250 -20.21 -22.15 -4.86
N GLY A 251 -19.51 -21.29 -5.58
CA GLY A 251 -19.99 -20.67 -6.83
C GLY A 251 -20.27 -21.71 -7.91
N ILE A 252 -19.37 -22.68 -8.12
CA ILE A 252 -19.55 -23.77 -9.08
C ILE A 252 -20.73 -24.67 -8.71
N VAL A 253 -20.86 -25.05 -7.45
CA VAL A 253 -22.00 -25.86 -6.97
C VAL A 253 -23.31 -25.13 -7.19
N GLY A 254 -23.38 -23.85 -6.83
CA GLY A 254 -24.58 -23.02 -7.08
C GLY A 254 -24.94 -22.96 -8.57
N PHE A 255 -23.93 -22.80 -9.43
CA PHE A 255 -24.13 -22.81 -10.88
C PHE A 255 -24.69 -24.13 -11.41
N ILE A 256 -24.15 -25.27 -10.96
CA ILE A 256 -24.62 -26.60 -11.33
C ILE A 256 -26.07 -26.81 -10.90
N VAL A 257 -26.45 -26.43 -9.68
CA VAL A 257 -27.82 -26.52 -9.17
C VAL A 257 -28.80 -25.71 -10.04
N ILE A 258 -28.42 -24.48 -10.42
CA ILE A 258 -29.24 -23.64 -11.31
C ILE A 258 -29.37 -24.26 -12.70
N CYS A 259 -28.31 -24.81 -13.27
CA CYS A 259 -28.34 -25.47 -14.58
C CYS A 259 -29.25 -26.70 -14.55
N ILE A 260 -29.17 -27.52 -13.51
CA ILE A 260 -30.07 -28.72 -13.34
C ILE A 260 -31.53 -28.27 -13.20
N GLY A 261 -31.80 -27.23 -12.40
CA GLY A 261 -33.16 -26.68 -12.25
C GLY A 261 -33.74 -26.16 -13.56
N LEU A 262 -32.94 -25.41 -14.34
CA LEU A 262 -33.35 -24.90 -15.67
C LEU A 262 -33.57 -26.04 -16.67
N TYR A 263 -32.71 -27.05 -16.68
CA TYR A 263 -32.86 -28.23 -17.53
C TYR A 263 -34.13 -29.00 -17.19
N GLY A 264 -34.45 -29.17 -15.89
CA GLY A 264 -35.68 -29.82 -15.43
C GLY A 264 -36.96 -29.07 -15.84
N LEU A 265 -36.90 -27.72 -15.87
CA LEU A 265 -38.02 -26.87 -16.33
C LEU A 265 -38.23 -26.94 -17.86
N LEU A 266 -37.12 -27.01 -18.62
CA LEU A 266 -37.20 -27.10 -20.08
C LEU A 266 -37.70 -28.49 -20.55
N ARG A 267 -37.45 -29.55 -19.79
CA ARG A 267 -37.89 -30.92 -20.11
C ARG A 267 -39.38 -31.17 -19.78
N LYS A 268 -40.03 -30.31 -18.99
CA LYS A 268 -41.45 -30.39 -18.64
C LYS A 268 -42.37 -29.64 -19.61
N LYS A 269 -41.85 -28.98 -20.61
CA LYS A 269 -42.56 -28.42 -21.76
C LYS A 269 -42.37 -29.30 -22.99
#